data_dc71515ee507a5a6faf68cec9c82f0cc
#
_entry.id   dc71515ee507a5a6faf68cec9c82f0cc
#
_cell.length_a   1.000
_cell.length_b   1.000
_cell.length_c   1.000
_cell.angle_alpha   90.00
_cell.angle_beta   90.00
_cell.angle_gamma   90.00
#
_symmetry.space_group_name_H-M   'P 1'
#
loop_
_entity.id
_entity.type
_entity.pdbx_description
1 polymer ?
#
loop_
_entity_poly.entity_id
_entity_poly.type
_entity_poly.pdbx_seq_one_letter_code
_entity_poly.pdbx_strand_id
1 'polypeptide(L)'
;MKTNVFIALFLFSLLCATSAADTKLIEQDVRDLDDQWSKAAAAKDLDKTVSFYADDAVVLPPNEPMVTSKDRIRDFWKGLFDSISDISWKTTRVEIAKSGDMAVLIGAYDMTMKNGAKDHGKYCEVWEKQPDGKWKCGTDMFSSDLPAAPVASPAPGAAEKK
;
A
#
# COMPACT_ATOMS: atom_id res chain seq x y z
N MET A 1 42.45 -33.00 -39.80
CA MET A 1 41.75 -31.67 -39.65
C MET A 1 40.47 -31.88 -38.90
N LYS A 2 40.41 -31.42 -37.65
CA LYS A 2 39.21 -31.51 -36.81
C LYS A 2 38.60 -30.12 -36.77
N THR A 3 37.42 -29.94 -37.35
CA THR A 3 36.70 -28.67 -37.43
C THR A 3 35.84 -28.55 -36.17
N ASN A 4 36.21 -27.68 -35.25
CA ASN A 4 35.41 -27.33 -34.08
C ASN A 4 34.31 -26.34 -34.50
N VAL A 5 33.06 -26.76 -34.46
CA VAL A 5 31.88 -25.89 -34.62
C VAL A 5 31.53 -25.35 -33.24
N PHE A 6 31.81 -24.06 -32.99
CA PHE A 6 31.31 -23.33 -31.86
C PHE A 6 29.85 -22.95 -32.14
N ILE A 7 28.90 -23.59 -31.45
CA ILE A 7 27.51 -23.18 -31.41
C ILE A 7 27.41 -22.08 -30.36
N ALA A 8 27.33 -20.83 -30.78
CA ALA A 8 27.02 -19.70 -29.91
C ALA A 8 25.50 -19.72 -29.62
N LEU A 9 25.12 -20.14 -28.42
CA LEU A 9 23.75 -19.94 -27.91
C LEU A 9 23.51 -18.43 -27.62
N PHE A 10 22.85 -17.76 -28.55
CA PHE A 10 22.29 -16.44 -28.30
C PHE A 10 21.01 -16.59 -27.41
N LEU A 11 21.17 -16.40 -26.12
CA LEU A 11 20.01 -16.18 -25.22
C LEU A 11 19.40 -14.85 -25.57
N PHE A 12 18.35 -14.87 -26.41
CA PHE A 12 17.52 -13.72 -26.69
C PHE A 12 16.59 -13.51 -25.47
N SER A 13 16.98 -12.63 -24.55
CA SER A 13 16.12 -12.17 -23.48
C SER A 13 14.98 -11.37 -24.12
N LEU A 14 13.83 -12.01 -24.30
CA LEU A 14 12.61 -11.36 -24.74
C LEU A 14 12.14 -10.42 -23.62
N LEU A 15 12.53 -9.14 -23.70
CA LEU A 15 11.89 -8.10 -22.89
C LEU A 15 10.44 -7.98 -23.39
N CYS A 16 9.52 -8.63 -22.71
CA CYS A 16 8.09 -8.44 -22.93
C CYS A 16 7.70 -7.08 -22.36
N ALA A 17 7.72 -6.04 -23.18
CA ALA A 17 7.10 -4.77 -22.83
C ALA A 17 5.57 -4.93 -22.94
N THR A 18 4.83 -4.61 -21.90
CA THR A 18 3.37 -4.59 -21.93
C THR A 18 2.86 -3.63 -22.99
N SER A 19 1.84 -4.05 -23.75
CA SER A 19 1.20 -3.16 -24.72
C SER A 19 0.36 -2.09 -24.00
N ALA A 20 0.03 -0.98 -24.69
CA ALA A 20 -0.84 0.05 -24.12
C ALA A 20 -2.25 -0.47 -23.76
N ALA A 21 -2.73 -1.50 -24.45
CA ALA A 21 -4.00 -2.16 -24.13
C ALA A 21 -3.88 -2.99 -22.85
N ASP A 22 -2.80 -3.75 -22.69
CA ASP A 22 -2.53 -4.54 -21.48
C ASP A 22 -2.36 -3.62 -20.26
N THR A 23 -1.68 -2.48 -20.42
CA THR A 23 -1.52 -1.50 -19.35
C THR A 23 -2.86 -0.96 -18.85
N LYS A 24 -3.81 -0.69 -19.74
CA LYS A 24 -5.16 -0.24 -19.36
C LYS A 24 -5.96 -1.30 -18.62
N LEU A 25 -5.83 -2.56 -19.01
CA LEU A 25 -6.49 -3.67 -18.32
C LEU A 25 -5.92 -3.85 -16.92
N ILE A 26 -4.58 -3.81 -16.78
CA ILE A 26 -3.91 -3.87 -15.48
C ILE A 26 -4.33 -2.69 -14.60
N GLU A 27 -4.38 -1.47 -15.15
CA GLU A 27 -4.83 -0.29 -14.41
C GLU A 27 -6.25 -0.49 -13.85
N GLN A 28 -7.18 -1.01 -14.67
CA GLN A 28 -8.53 -1.27 -14.20
C GLN A 28 -8.58 -2.36 -13.13
N ASP A 29 -7.82 -3.44 -13.31
CA ASP A 29 -7.76 -4.54 -12.35
C ASP A 29 -7.29 -4.06 -10.97
N VAL A 30 -6.20 -3.26 -10.90
CA VAL A 30 -5.70 -2.78 -9.61
C VAL A 30 -6.60 -1.72 -8.98
N ARG A 31 -7.27 -0.87 -9.77
CA ARG A 31 -8.31 0.05 -9.26
C ARG A 31 -9.48 -0.71 -8.66
N ASP A 32 -9.95 -1.76 -9.33
CA ASP A 32 -11.06 -2.57 -8.84
C ASP A 32 -10.71 -3.31 -7.55
N LEU A 33 -9.45 -3.75 -7.41
CA LEU A 33 -8.95 -4.37 -6.18
C LEU A 33 -8.88 -3.36 -5.04
N ASP A 34 -8.39 -2.15 -5.28
CA ASP A 34 -8.34 -1.08 -4.28
C ASP A 34 -9.76 -0.64 -3.86
N ASP A 35 -10.70 -0.50 -4.80
CA ASP A 35 -12.11 -0.25 -4.49
C ASP A 35 -12.74 -1.37 -3.64
N GLN A 36 -12.39 -2.64 -3.89
CA GLN A 36 -12.84 -3.77 -3.09
C GLN A 36 -12.22 -3.73 -1.69
N TRP A 37 -10.96 -3.31 -1.58
CA TRP A 37 -10.27 -3.16 -0.31
C TRP A 37 -10.92 -2.04 0.53
N SER A 38 -11.18 -0.87 -0.04
CA SER A 38 -11.90 0.23 0.61
C SER A 38 -13.26 -0.22 1.14
N LYS A 39 -14.03 -0.99 0.35
CA LYS A 39 -15.31 -1.55 0.78
C LYS A 39 -15.18 -2.56 1.93
N ALA A 40 -14.15 -3.42 1.89
CA ALA A 40 -13.88 -4.36 2.97
C ALA A 40 -13.52 -3.65 4.29
N ALA A 41 -12.68 -2.61 4.20
CA ALA A 41 -12.33 -1.79 5.35
C ALA A 41 -13.54 -1.01 5.92
N ALA A 42 -14.37 -0.42 5.06
CA ALA A 42 -15.61 0.24 5.46
C ALA A 42 -16.58 -0.71 6.18
N ALA A 43 -16.63 -1.98 5.72
CA ALA A 43 -17.40 -3.05 6.39
C ALA A 43 -16.72 -3.60 7.65
N LYS A 44 -15.50 -3.17 7.97
CA LYS A 44 -14.65 -3.69 9.06
C LYS A 44 -14.40 -5.21 8.96
N ASP A 45 -14.39 -5.73 7.75
CA ASP A 45 -14.02 -7.11 7.46
C ASP A 45 -12.48 -7.24 7.56
N LEU A 46 -12.01 -7.57 8.76
CA LEU A 46 -10.58 -7.63 9.07
C LEU A 46 -9.86 -8.68 8.21
N ASP A 47 -10.46 -9.85 8.03
CA ASP A 47 -9.85 -10.93 7.26
C ASP A 47 -9.70 -10.54 5.79
N LYS A 48 -10.75 -9.98 5.22
CA LYS A 48 -10.74 -9.50 3.85
C LYS A 48 -9.78 -8.33 3.68
N THR A 49 -9.77 -7.35 4.58
CA THR A 49 -8.88 -6.19 4.55
C THR A 49 -7.42 -6.61 4.56
N VAL A 50 -7.03 -7.51 5.47
CA VAL A 50 -5.65 -8.01 5.56
C VAL A 50 -5.27 -8.89 4.37
N SER A 51 -6.24 -9.50 3.69
CA SER A 51 -5.99 -10.37 2.54
C SER A 51 -5.45 -9.63 1.31
N PHE A 52 -5.58 -8.32 1.25
CA PHE A 52 -5.02 -7.51 0.15
C PHE A 52 -3.51 -7.31 0.24
N TYR A 53 -2.92 -7.43 1.43
CA TYR A 53 -1.48 -7.31 1.61
C TYR A 53 -0.71 -8.54 1.13
N ALA A 54 0.50 -8.32 0.64
CA ALA A 54 1.51 -9.35 0.44
C ALA A 54 1.99 -9.90 1.80
N ASP A 55 2.65 -11.05 1.80
CA ASP A 55 3.10 -11.69 3.05
C ASP A 55 4.25 -10.93 3.71
N ASP A 56 5.06 -10.21 2.93
CA ASP A 56 6.17 -9.37 3.34
C ASP A 56 5.85 -7.85 3.29
N ALA A 57 4.57 -7.51 3.20
CA ALA A 57 4.13 -6.11 3.11
C ALA A 57 4.54 -5.26 4.30
N VAL A 58 4.64 -3.96 4.05
CA VAL A 58 4.89 -2.93 5.06
C VAL A 58 3.79 -1.86 5.03
N VAL A 59 3.38 -1.40 6.21
CA VAL A 59 2.52 -0.23 6.37
C VAL A 59 3.31 0.89 7.03
N LEU A 60 3.18 2.09 6.51
CA LEU A 60 3.86 3.30 6.94
C LEU A 60 2.82 4.29 7.47
N PRO A 61 2.30 4.10 8.69
CA PRO A 61 1.29 4.98 9.26
C PRO A 61 1.90 6.32 9.68
N PRO A 62 1.12 7.41 9.71
CA PRO A 62 1.60 8.70 10.16
C PRO A 62 1.93 8.68 11.65
N ASN A 63 3.08 9.26 12.01
CA ASN A 63 3.54 9.43 13.40
C ASN A 63 3.73 8.14 14.22
N GLU A 64 3.78 6.99 13.56
CA GLU A 64 3.98 5.69 14.19
C GLU A 64 5.14 4.94 13.52
N PRO A 65 5.77 3.97 14.20
CA PRO A 65 6.76 3.11 13.58
C PRO A 65 6.17 2.31 12.42
N MET A 66 7.01 1.99 11.44
CA MET A 66 6.68 1.09 10.35
C MET A 66 6.16 -0.26 10.88
N VAL A 67 5.05 -0.72 10.32
CA VAL A 67 4.43 -2.01 10.64
C VAL A 67 4.86 -3.02 9.59
N THR A 68 5.54 -4.08 10.03
CA THR A 68 6.02 -5.18 9.17
C THR A 68 5.42 -6.49 9.64
N SER A 69 5.26 -7.44 8.75
CA SER A 69 4.61 -8.74 8.91
C SER A 69 3.07 -8.68 8.95
N LYS A 70 2.49 -9.72 8.40
CA LYS A 70 1.03 -9.84 8.24
C LYS A 70 0.27 -9.83 9.56
N ASP A 71 0.83 -10.44 10.61
CA ASP A 71 0.23 -10.45 11.96
C ASP A 71 0.19 -9.04 12.56
N ARG A 72 1.29 -8.27 12.43
CA ARG A 72 1.34 -6.88 12.92
C ARG A 72 0.43 -5.96 12.11
N ILE A 73 0.31 -6.16 10.80
CA ILE A 73 -0.65 -5.45 9.95
C ILE A 73 -2.09 -5.77 10.38
N ARG A 74 -2.37 -7.02 10.75
CA ARG A 74 -3.66 -7.42 11.28
C ARG A 74 -3.97 -6.71 12.60
N ASP A 75 -3.02 -6.67 13.53
CA ASP A 75 -3.18 -5.97 14.81
C ASP A 75 -3.40 -4.46 14.59
N PHE A 76 -2.67 -3.86 13.67
CA PHE A 76 -2.84 -2.46 13.28
C PHE A 76 -4.27 -2.18 12.78
N TRP A 77 -4.77 -2.96 11.81
CA TRP A 77 -6.13 -2.80 11.29
C TRP A 77 -7.20 -3.05 12.35
N LYS A 78 -6.99 -4.03 13.23
CA LYS A 78 -7.88 -4.29 14.35
C LYS A 78 -7.97 -3.07 15.28
N GLY A 79 -6.83 -2.50 15.68
CA GLY A 79 -6.78 -1.29 16.50
C GLY A 79 -7.44 -0.08 15.82
N LEU A 80 -7.22 0.07 14.51
CA LEU A 80 -7.86 1.12 13.72
C LEU A 80 -9.38 0.94 13.71
N PHE A 81 -9.90 -0.24 13.42
CA PHE A 81 -11.35 -0.54 13.42
C PHE A 81 -12.00 -0.36 14.79
N ASP A 82 -11.24 -0.59 15.87
CA ASP A 82 -11.72 -0.32 17.22
C ASP A 82 -11.84 1.19 17.50
N SER A 83 -11.13 2.04 16.79
CA SER A 83 -11.04 3.48 16.98
C SER A 83 -11.98 4.29 16.08
N ILE A 84 -12.29 3.80 14.89
CA ILE A 84 -13.05 4.51 13.85
C ILE A 84 -14.51 4.05 13.79
N SER A 85 -15.38 4.95 13.34
CA SER A 85 -16.77 4.61 12.95
C SER A 85 -16.87 4.34 11.45
N ASP A 86 -16.11 5.08 10.63
CA ASP A 86 -16.14 4.99 9.17
C ASP A 86 -14.76 5.23 8.58
N ILE A 87 -14.49 4.60 7.42
CA ILE A 87 -13.31 4.82 6.59
C ILE A 87 -13.67 4.53 5.13
N SER A 88 -13.15 5.35 4.24
CA SER A 88 -13.20 5.11 2.81
C SER A 88 -12.02 5.78 2.12
N TRP A 89 -11.65 5.28 0.96
CA TRP A 89 -10.64 5.90 0.10
C TRP A 89 -10.94 5.67 -1.36
N LYS A 90 -10.28 6.46 -2.20
CA LYS A 90 -10.41 6.37 -3.65
C LYS A 90 -9.11 6.70 -4.34
N THR A 91 -8.68 5.80 -5.21
CA THR A 91 -7.53 6.00 -6.11
C THR A 91 -7.85 7.08 -7.14
N THR A 92 -6.99 8.10 -7.21
CA THR A 92 -7.05 9.18 -8.20
C THR A 92 -6.08 8.96 -9.34
N ARG A 93 -4.95 8.30 -9.10
CA ARG A 93 -3.87 8.05 -10.08
C ARG A 93 -3.35 6.63 -9.94
N VAL A 94 -3.10 5.99 -11.09
CA VAL A 94 -2.39 4.69 -11.16
C VAL A 94 -1.26 4.82 -12.16
N GLU A 95 -0.11 4.27 -11.82
CA GLU A 95 1.03 4.12 -12.72
C GLU A 95 1.45 2.65 -12.76
N ILE A 96 1.53 2.09 -13.95
CA ILE A 96 1.93 0.69 -14.17
C ILE A 96 3.39 0.68 -14.64
N ALA A 97 4.23 -0.13 -14.01
CA ALA A 97 5.59 -0.37 -14.47
C ALA A 97 5.58 -1.00 -15.89
N LYS A 98 6.60 -0.69 -16.69
CA LYS A 98 6.72 -1.23 -18.07
C LYS A 98 6.75 -2.75 -18.14
N SER A 99 7.16 -3.41 -17.07
CA SER A 99 7.14 -4.88 -16.92
C SER A 99 5.72 -5.44 -16.72
N GLY A 100 4.77 -4.61 -16.27
CA GLY A 100 3.39 -5.01 -16.04
C GLY A 100 3.18 -5.84 -14.75
N ASP A 101 4.14 -5.82 -13.83
CA ASP A 101 4.13 -6.59 -12.58
C ASP A 101 4.15 -5.73 -11.32
N MET A 102 4.21 -4.40 -11.48
CA MET A 102 4.15 -3.43 -10.39
C MET A 102 3.23 -2.27 -10.76
N ALA A 103 2.48 -1.78 -9.79
CA ALA A 103 1.63 -0.60 -9.90
C ALA A 103 1.82 0.31 -8.69
N VAL A 104 1.80 1.63 -8.93
CA VAL A 104 1.71 2.64 -7.88
C VAL A 104 0.33 3.27 -7.93
N LEU A 105 -0.38 3.25 -6.81
CA LEU A 105 -1.68 3.87 -6.62
C LEU A 105 -1.53 5.08 -5.70
N ILE A 106 -2.12 6.20 -6.11
CA ILE A 106 -2.18 7.41 -5.31
C ILE A 106 -3.63 7.83 -5.19
N GLY A 107 -4.05 8.17 -3.98
CA GLY A 107 -5.42 8.56 -3.73
C GLY A 107 -5.60 9.39 -2.47
N ALA A 108 -6.86 9.57 -2.12
CA ALA A 108 -7.27 10.26 -0.91
C ALA A 108 -8.18 9.38 -0.07
N TYR A 109 -8.13 9.57 1.25
CA TYR A 109 -8.99 8.89 2.19
C TYR A 109 -9.79 9.88 3.04
N ASP A 110 -10.93 9.42 3.51
CA ASP A 110 -11.74 10.04 4.54
C ASP A 110 -11.95 9.04 5.67
N MET A 111 -11.87 9.50 6.91
CA MET A 111 -12.04 8.68 8.10
C MET A 111 -12.80 9.45 9.18
N THR A 112 -13.67 8.75 9.88
CA THR A 112 -14.39 9.29 11.04
C THR A 112 -14.09 8.44 12.27
N MET A 113 -13.60 9.08 13.32
CA MET A 113 -13.34 8.43 14.60
C MET A 113 -14.67 8.18 15.36
N LYS A 114 -14.71 7.21 16.27
CA LYS A 114 -15.91 6.95 17.12
C LYS A 114 -16.34 8.13 17.98
N ASN A 115 -15.42 9.04 18.30
CA ASN A 115 -15.73 10.28 19.02
C ASN A 115 -16.27 11.41 18.11
N GLY A 116 -16.47 11.13 16.82
CA GLY A 116 -16.96 12.07 15.81
C GLY A 116 -15.89 12.95 15.16
N ALA A 117 -14.61 12.87 15.58
CA ALA A 117 -13.53 13.57 14.91
C ALA A 117 -13.35 13.03 13.50
N LYS A 118 -13.05 13.90 12.55
CA LYS A 118 -12.80 13.52 11.17
C LYS A 118 -11.33 13.68 10.84
N ASP A 119 -10.82 12.79 10.03
CA ASP A 119 -9.53 12.89 9.39
C ASP A 119 -9.69 12.66 7.89
N HIS A 120 -8.86 13.31 7.11
CA HIS A 120 -8.75 13.11 5.67
C HIS A 120 -7.31 13.31 5.26
N GLY A 121 -6.93 12.68 4.17
CA GLY A 121 -5.56 12.76 3.71
C GLY A 121 -5.34 12.04 2.40
N LYS A 122 -4.09 11.70 2.16
CA LYS A 122 -3.62 11.05 0.94
C LYS A 122 -2.87 9.79 1.28
N TYR A 123 -2.84 8.89 0.29
CA TYR A 123 -2.09 7.65 0.39
C TYR A 123 -1.30 7.38 -0.89
N CYS A 124 -0.29 6.54 -0.74
CA CYS A 124 0.49 5.99 -1.83
C CYS A 124 0.72 4.50 -1.54
N GLU A 125 0.29 3.66 -2.45
CA GLU A 125 0.44 2.22 -2.36
C GLU A 125 1.30 1.70 -3.50
N VAL A 126 2.10 0.67 -3.21
CA VAL A 126 2.81 -0.11 -4.22
C VAL A 126 2.18 -1.49 -4.25
N TRP A 127 1.64 -1.85 -5.40
CA TRP A 127 1.05 -3.16 -5.66
C TRP A 127 1.98 -3.98 -6.52
N GLU A 128 2.10 -5.25 -6.21
CA GLU A 128 2.99 -6.19 -6.89
C GLU A 128 2.23 -7.43 -7.33
N LYS A 129 2.52 -7.88 -8.53
CA LYS A 129 1.97 -9.12 -9.06
C LYS A 129 2.74 -10.30 -8.50
N GLN A 130 2.06 -11.12 -7.73
CA GLN A 130 2.64 -12.29 -7.07
C GLN A 130 2.89 -13.43 -8.07
N PRO A 131 3.71 -14.44 -7.73
CA PRO A 131 3.98 -15.60 -8.60
C PRO A 131 2.72 -16.38 -9.01
N ASP A 132 1.65 -16.32 -8.23
CA ASP A 132 0.35 -16.92 -8.55
C ASP A 132 -0.52 -16.04 -9.47
N GLY A 133 0.02 -14.92 -9.94
CA GLY A 133 -0.64 -13.96 -10.82
C GLY A 133 -1.55 -12.96 -10.13
N LYS A 134 -1.77 -13.06 -8.82
CA LYS A 134 -2.61 -12.11 -8.07
C LYS A 134 -1.85 -10.85 -7.73
N TRP A 135 -2.56 -9.73 -7.71
CA TRP A 135 -2.04 -8.47 -7.22
C TRP A 135 -2.18 -8.37 -5.69
N LYS A 136 -1.12 -7.88 -5.03
CA LYS A 136 -1.08 -7.63 -3.59
C LYS A 136 -0.39 -6.30 -3.31
N CYS A 137 -0.84 -5.62 -2.26
CA CYS A 137 -0.17 -4.43 -1.75
C CYS A 137 1.08 -4.84 -0.97
N GLY A 138 2.26 -4.43 -1.45
CA GLY A 138 3.55 -4.64 -0.78
C GLY A 138 3.93 -3.46 0.12
N THR A 139 3.50 -2.25 -0.23
CA THR A 139 3.76 -1.04 0.58
C THR A 139 2.51 -0.18 0.61
N ASP A 140 2.10 0.21 1.81
CA ASP A 140 0.96 1.07 2.07
C ASP A 140 1.42 2.24 2.95
N MET A 141 1.40 3.46 2.41
CA MET A 141 1.76 4.68 3.11
C MET A 141 0.62 5.67 3.04
N PHE A 142 0.28 6.25 4.17
CA PHE A 142 -0.73 7.31 4.22
C PHE A 142 -0.33 8.45 5.17
N SER A 143 -0.91 9.61 4.96
CA SER A 143 -0.68 10.77 5.82
C SER A 143 -1.90 11.67 5.87
N SER A 144 -2.18 12.23 7.06
CA SER A 144 -3.23 13.20 7.26
C SER A 144 -2.92 14.55 6.61
N ASP A 145 -3.95 15.26 6.16
CA ASP A 145 -3.89 16.67 5.72
C ASP A 145 -4.22 17.65 6.86
N LEU A 146 -4.58 17.11 8.02
CA LEU A 146 -4.79 17.94 9.20
C LEU A 146 -3.45 18.41 9.78
N PRO A 147 -3.38 19.60 10.37
CA PRO A 147 -2.20 20.04 11.09
C PRO A 147 -1.80 19.04 12.18
N ALA A 148 -0.51 18.77 12.32
CA ALA A 148 -0.01 17.98 13.45
C ALA A 148 -0.44 18.66 14.77
N ALA A 149 -0.87 17.85 15.75
CA ALA A 149 -1.14 18.38 17.07
C ALA A 149 0.09 19.14 17.61
N PRO A 150 -0.08 20.32 18.25
CA PRO A 150 1.04 21.03 18.83
C PRO A 150 1.81 20.09 19.76
N VAL A 151 3.12 19.96 19.54
CA VAL A 151 3.99 19.26 20.49
C VAL A 151 3.93 20.06 21.79
N ALA A 152 3.43 19.44 22.87
CA ALA A 152 3.44 20.09 24.16
C ALA A 152 4.88 20.51 24.47
N SER A 153 5.14 21.82 24.59
CA SER A 153 6.43 22.30 25.04
C SER A 153 6.75 21.65 26.39
N PRO A 154 7.97 21.14 26.59
CA PRO A 154 8.34 20.64 27.91
C PRO A 154 8.08 21.74 28.93
N ALA A 155 7.37 21.38 30.01
CA ALA A 155 7.06 22.33 31.06
C ALA A 155 8.37 23.00 31.56
N PRO A 156 8.42 24.33 31.70
CA PRO A 156 9.59 25.00 32.24
C PRO A 156 9.76 24.57 33.68
N GLY A 157 10.73 23.71 33.97
CA GLY A 157 11.02 23.31 35.36
C GLY A 157 11.74 21.99 35.60
N ALA A 158 12.11 21.22 34.58
CA ALA A 158 13.00 20.08 34.77
C ALA A 158 14.48 20.51 34.60
N ALA A 159 14.92 21.52 35.37
CA ALA A 159 16.35 21.80 35.51
C ALA A 159 16.96 20.68 36.33
N GLU A 160 17.96 20.00 35.74
CA GLU A 160 18.85 19.07 36.38
C GLU A 160 19.25 19.51 37.77
N LYS A 161 18.89 18.74 38.78
CA LYS A 161 19.62 18.78 40.06
C LYS A 161 20.88 17.90 39.87
N LYS A 162 22.03 18.58 39.79
CA LYS A 162 23.34 17.97 39.95
C LYS A 162 23.47 17.35 41.33
#